data_58c6af102bc6ec0b6a9aa73bf5cc51f5
#
_entry.id   58c6af102bc6ec0b6a9aa73bf5cc51f5
#
_cell.length_a   1.000
_cell.length_b   1.000
_cell.length_c   1.000
_cell.angle_alpha   90.00
_cell.angle_beta   90.00
_cell.angle_gamma   90.00
#
_symmetry.space_group_name_H-M   'P 1'
#
loop_
_entity.id
_entity.type
_entity.pdbx_description
1 polymer ?
#
loop_
_entity_poly.entity_id
_entity_poly.type
_entity_poly.pdbx_seq_one_letter_code
_entity_poly.pdbx_strand_id
1 'polypeptide(L)'
;FSISSSGAVGLWQFMPKTGRLFNLDKSWWTEDRHDPFRSTHAAISYFKYLLERFDQDIYLALAAYNAGPTYLDKQIRKNKRRGLESDFWSLNLSNQTSNYVPKYIAMKELIFNSEKYGINLPSIPVEPVVKKIKIPGQVEIITLSEYLDIKPELVYKLNAGYTKWASAPTDESIFYIPIEKDYLLDSPDNPFDNVNNINWISHVIERGDSLWKLAIKYDTEVGIIKQINYMNG
;
A
#
# COMPACT_ATOMS: atom_id res chain seq x y z
N PHE A 1 3.97 -8.22 -1.35
CA PHE A 1 4.01 -6.78 -1.69
C PHE A 1 5.22 -6.51 -2.56
N SER A 2 5.00 -6.05 -3.80
CA SER A 2 6.09 -5.91 -4.74
C SER A 2 6.87 -4.62 -4.51
N ILE A 3 8.20 -4.74 -4.54
CA ILE A 3 9.14 -3.61 -4.58
C ILE A 3 9.91 -3.75 -5.88
N SER A 4 9.90 -2.70 -6.70
CA SER A 4 10.69 -2.69 -7.93
C SER A 4 12.16 -2.45 -7.64
N SER A 5 13.04 -2.80 -8.59
CA SER A 5 14.47 -2.48 -8.51
C SER A 5 14.76 -0.98 -8.37
N SER A 6 13.84 -0.13 -8.82
CA SER A 6 13.94 1.33 -8.71
C SER A 6 13.35 1.89 -7.42
N GLY A 7 12.81 1.05 -6.52
CA GLY A 7 12.21 1.47 -5.25
C GLY A 7 10.75 1.92 -5.33
N ALA A 8 10.04 1.62 -6.41
CA ALA A 8 8.59 1.75 -6.46
C ALA A 8 7.94 0.62 -5.65
N VAL A 9 6.85 0.93 -4.93
CA VAL A 9 6.30 0.07 -3.88
C VAL A 9 4.80 -0.08 -4.01
N GLY A 10 4.30 -1.28 -3.69
CA GLY A 10 2.89 -1.60 -3.49
C GLY A 10 2.11 -1.83 -4.78
N LEU A 11 0.78 -1.87 -4.66
CA LEU A 11 -0.16 -2.12 -5.76
C LEU A 11 0.01 -1.11 -6.90
N TRP A 12 0.17 0.16 -6.56
CA TRP A 12 0.24 1.29 -7.48
C TRP A 12 1.66 1.70 -7.86
N GLN A 13 2.68 1.01 -7.34
CA GLN A 13 4.09 1.25 -7.65
C GLN A 13 4.52 2.71 -7.47
N PHE A 14 4.11 3.33 -6.38
CA PHE A 14 4.54 4.69 -6.07
C PHE A 14 6.04 4.78 -5.76
N MET A 15 6.71 5.71 -6.43
CA MET A 15 8.06 6.14 -6.04
C MET A 15 8.00 6.94 -4.74
N PRO A 16 9.05 6.92 -3.88
CA PRO A 16 9.04 7.62 -2.59
C PRO A 16 8.68 9.11 -2.68
N LYS A 17 9.24 9.82 -3.66
CA LYS A 17 8.95 11.25 -3.86
C LYS A 17 7.50 11.50 -4.26
N THR A 18 7.00 10.71 -5.19
CA THR A 18 5.61 10.84 -5.66
C THR A 18 4.63 10.47 -4.55
N GLY A 19 4.89 9.37 -3.82
CA GLY A 19 4.05 8.97 -2.70
C GLY A 19 3.87 10.09 -1.66
N ARG A 20 4.95 10.73 -1.25
CA ARG A 20 4.89 11.88 -0.30
C ARG A 20 4.06 13.05 -0.80
N LEU A 21 4.07 13.36 -2.11
CA LEU A 21 3.23 14.41 -2.69
C LEU A 21 1.73 14.11 -2.57
N PHE A 22 1.39 12.84 -2.39
CA PHE A 22 0.01 12.36 -2.26
C PHE A 22 -0.26 11.74 -0.88
N ASN A 23 0.46 12.22 0.15
CA ASN A 23 0.26 11.85 1.56
C ASN A 23 0.46 10.35 1.84
N LEU A 24 1.38 9.71 1.12
CA LEU A 24 1.84 8.36 1.43
C LEU A 24 3.17 8.45 2.17
N ASP A 25 3.09 8.37 3.48
CA ASP A 25 4.23 8.51 4.36
C ASP A 25 4.87 7.15 4.68
N LYS A 26 6.08 7.22 5.21
CA LYS A 26 6.82 6.09 5.73
C LYS A 26 7.34 6.42 7.11
N SER A 27 7.08 5.53 8.03
CA SER A 27 7.64 5.55 9.38
C SER A 27 8.34 4.22 9.70
N TRP A 28 8.75 4.02 10.94
CA TRP A 28 9.21 2.71 11.38
C TRP A 28 8.06 1.69 11.44
N TRP A 29 6.84 2.16 11.75
CA TRP A 29 5.63 1.35 11.90
C TRP A 29 4.85 1.15 10.60
N THR A 30 4.94 2.09 9.69
CA THR A 30 4.08 2.13 8.50
C THR A 30 4.85 2.43 7.22
N GLU A 31 4.35 1.88 6.12
CA GLU A 31 4.74 2.25 4.76
C GLU A 31 3.44 2.36 3.94
N ASP A 32 2.88 3.56 3.87
CA ASP A 32 1.55 3.82 3.29
C ASP A 32 1.42 3.42 1.81
N ARG A 33 2.53 3.33 1.08
CA ARG A 33 2.53 2.86 -0.31
C ARG A 33 2.18 1.38 -0.44
N HIS A 34 2.31 0.59 0.64
CA HIS A 34 1.85 -0.79 0.71
C HIS A 34 0.37 -0.90 1.04
N ASP A 35 -0.22 0.08 1.73
CA ASP A 35 -1.63 0.10 2.09
C ASP A 35 -2.49 0.15 0.81
N PRO A 36 -3.32 -0.86 0.53
CA PRO A 36 -4.10 -0.92 -0.70
C PRO A 36 -5.14 0.20 -0.80
N PHE A 37 -5.70 0.64 0.30
CA PHE A 37 -6.75 1.67 0.33
C PHE A 37 -6.14 3.07 0.22
N ARG A 38 -5.14 3.39 1.06
CA ARG A 38 -4.46 4.69 1.03
C ARG A 38 -3.76 4.91 -0.32
N SER A 39 -3.03 3.91 -0.81
CA SER A 39 -2.35 4.01 -2.09
C SER A 39 -3.31 4.11 -3.28
N THR A 40 -4.50 3.49 -3.20
CA THR A 40 -5.53 3.65 -4.24
C THR A 40 -6.10 5.07 -4.26
N HIS A 41 -6.40 5.66 -3.10
CA HIS A 41 -6.83 7.05 -3.02
C HIS A 41 -5.77 8.02 -3.56
N ALA A 42 -4.51 7.78 -3.23
CA ALA A 42 -3.39 8.55 -3.75
C ALA A 42 -3.25 8.39 -5.28
N ALA A 43 -3.43 7.17 -5.81
CA ALA A 43 -3.37 6.91 -7.25
C ALA A 43 -4.48 7.63 -8.01
N ILE A 44 -5.70 7.65 -7.48
CA ILE A 44 -6.83 8.41 -8.06
C ILE A 44 -6.49 9.90 -8.09
N SER A 45 -5.99 10.45 -6.98
CA SER A 45 -5.61 11.87 -6.89
C SER A 45 -4.47 12.22 -7.84
N TYR A 46 -3.46 11.35 -7.93
CA TYR A 46 -2.35 11.53 -8.86
C TYR A 46 -2.82 11.46 -10.31
N PHE A 47 -3.71 10.53 -10.63
CA PHE A 47 -4.23 10.40 -11.99
C PHE A 47 -5.08 11.61 -12.40
N LYS A 48 -5.91 12.15 -11.49
CA LYS A 48 -6.64 13.41 -11.71
C LYS A 48 -5.69 14.57 -12.01
N TYR A 49 -4.65 14.73 -11.19
CA TYR A 49 -3.61 15.73 -11.43
C TYR A 49 -2.94 15.58 -12.82
N LEU A 50 -2.65 14.34 -13.23
CA LEU A 50 -2.05 14.09 -14.54
C LEU A 50 -3.02 14.39 -15.69
N LEU A 51 -4.31 14.06 -15.57
CA LEU A 51 -5.32 14.39 -16.55
C LEU A 51 -5.44 15.92 -16.73
N GLU A 52 -5.53 16.67 -15.63
CA GLU A 52 -5.54 18.15 -15.67
C GLU A 52 -4.29 18.72 -16.33
N ARG A 53 -3.10 18.17 -15.99
CA ARG A 53 -1.81 18.62 -16.52
C ARG A 53 -1.66 18.39 -18.03
N PHE A 54 -2.28 17.34 -18.56
CA PHE A 54 -2.15 16.93 -19.97
C PHE A 54 -3.48 17.11 -20.73
N ASP A 55 -4.24 18.16 -20.42
CA ASP A 55 -5.43 18.60 -21.15
C ASP A 55 -6.47 17.48 -21.35
N GLN A 56 -6.68 16.62 -20.33
CA GLN A 56 -7.58 15.46 -20.32
C GLN A 56 -7.20 14.35 -21.32
N ASP A 57 -5.98 14.39 -21.88
CA ASP A 57 -5.48 13.30 -22.71
C ASP A 57 -5.07 12.12 -21.82
N ILE A 58 -5.92 11.06 -21.86
CA ILE A 58 -5.73 9.87 -21.06
C ILE A 58 -4.44 9.11 -21.39
N TYR A 59 -4.01 9.14 -22.66
CA TYR A 59 -2.79 8.41 -23.08
C TYR A 59 -1.54 9.12 -22.61
N LEU A 60 -1.52 10.45 -22.67
CA LEU A 60 -0.45 11.25 -22.09
C LEU A 60 -0.43 11.13 -20.56
N ALA A 61 -1.59 11.11 -19.90
CA ALA A 61 -1.68 10.91 -18.45
C ALA A 61 -1.14 9.53 -18.03
N LEU A 62 -1.50 8.46 -18.74
CA LEU A 62 -0.98 7.11 -18.53
C LEU A 62 0.53 7.02 -18.73
N ALA A 63 1.02 7.63 -19.82
CA ALA A 63 2.47 7.70 -20.09
C ALA A 63 3.21 8.48 -19.00
N ALA A 64 2.62 9.58 -18.50
CA ALA A 64 3.18 10.38 -17.41
C ALA A 64 3.16 9.64 -16.06
N TYR A 65 2.13 8.83 -15.79
CA TYR A 65 2.10 7.96 -14.62
C TYR A 65 3.29 6.99 -14.61
N ASN A 66 3.57 6.39 -15.77
CA ASN A 66 4.66 5.41 -15.92
C ASN A 66 6.06 6.06 -15.89
N ALA A 67 6.26 7.17 -16.64
CA ALA A 67 7.58 7.75 -16.88
C ALA A 67 7.89 9.00 -16.03
N GLY A 68 6.88 9.54 -15.37
CA GLY A 68 6.93 10.83 -14.68
C GLY A 68 6.57 12.01 -15.59
N PRO A 69 5.78 12.98 -15.05
CA PRO A 69 5.25 14.08 -15.84
C PRO A 69 6.33 15.00 -16.39
N THR A 70 7.40 15.24 -15.65
CA THR A 70 8.52 16.10 -16.10
C THR A 70 9.23 15.52 -17.33
N TYR A 71 9.39 14.21 -17.41
CA TYR A 71 9.95 13.55 -18.58
C TYR A 71 9.04 13.71 -19.79
N LEU A 72 7.74 13.51 -19.62
CA LEU A 72 6.77 13.64 -20.70
C LEU A 72 6.68 15.07 -21.22
N ASP A 73 6.64 16.08 -20.35
CA ASP A 73 6.70 17.50 -20.73
C ASP A 73 7.92 17.83 -21.58
N LYS A 74 9.07 17.22 -21.26
CA LYS A 74 10.29 17.42 -22.05
C LYS A 74 10.15 16.85 -23.46
N GLN A 75 9.51 15.71 -23.63
CA GLN A 75 9.28 15.11 -24.95
C GLN A 75 8.26 15.92 -25.76
N ILE A 76 7.17 16.36 -25.14
CA ILE A 76 6.15 17.23 -25.74
C ILE A 76 6.80 18.53 -26.24
N ARG A 77 7.58 19.21 -25.39
CA ARG A 77 8.29 20.45 -25.79
C ARG A 77 9.29 20.23 -26.93
N LYS A 78 9.95 19.06 -26.93
CA LYS A 78 10.87 18.70 -28.02
C LYS A 78 10.15 18.57 -29.35
N ASN A 79 8.99 17.92 -29.41
CA ASN A 79 8.19 17.78 -30.61
C ASN A 79 7.63 19.15 -31.07
N LYS A 80 7.04 19.92 -30.15
CA LYS A 80 6.52 21.28 -30.45
C LYS A 80 7.59 22.20 -31.09
N ARG A 81 8.84 22.17 -30.59
CA ARG A 81 9.97 22.95 -31.19
C ARG A 81 10.33 22.49 -32.60
N ARG A 82 9.97 21.28 -32.99
CA ARG A 82 10.23 20.71 -34.31
C ARG A 82 9.02 20.81 -35.24
N GLY A 83 7.92 21.43 -34.80
CA GLY A 83 6.67 21.46 -35.55
C GLY A 83 6.00 20.11 -35.71
N LEU A 84 6.29 19.13 -34.81
CA LEU A 84 5.72 17.82 -34.84
C LEU A 84 4.53 17.73 -33.88
N GLU A 85 3.62 16.76 -34.14
CA GLU A 85 2.52 16.42 -33.24
C GLU A 85 3.04 16.03 -31.87
N SER A 86 2.21 16.26 -30.83
CA SER A 86 2.61 16.11 -29.43
C SER A 86 1.68 15.14 -28.68
N ASP A 87 0.85 14.39 -29.39
CA ASP A 87 0.08 13.27 -28.85
C ASP A 87 0.98 12.11 -28.46
N PHE A 88 0.46 11.18 -27.66
CA PHE A 88 1.23 10.02 -27.17
C PHE A 88 1.93 9.25 -28.29
N TRP A 89 1.26 9.05 -29.42
CA TRP A 89 1.75 8.21 -30.54
C TRP A 89 2.90 8.85 -31.32
N SER A 90 2.95 10.17 -31.31
CA SER A 90 3.97 10.98 -31.99
C SER A 90 5.22 11.23 -31.14
N LEU A 91 5.17 10.94 -29.82
CA LEU A 91 6.30 11.18 -28.94
C LEU A 91 7.37 10.09 -29.03
N ASN A 92 8.64 10.50 -29.00
CA ASN A 92 9.76 9.57 -28.89
C ASN A 92 10.01 9.20 -27.42
N LEU A 93 9.33 8.17 -26.94
CA LEU A 93 9.37 7.70 -25.56
C LEU A 93 10.32 6.50 -25.41
N SER A 94 10.70 6.18 -24.16
CA SER A 94 11.43 4.95 -23.87
C SER A 94 10.60 3.73 -24.25
N ASN A 95 11.24 2.60 -24.55
CA ASN A 95 10.58 1.36 -24.91
C ASN A 95 9.58 0.89 -23.81
N GLN A 96 9.91 1.11 -22.54
CA GLN A 96 9.01 0.82 -21.42
C GLN A 96 7.73 1.64 -21.52
N THR A 97 7.83 2.96 -21.71
CA THR A 97 6.68 3.87 -21.71
C THR A 97 5.85 3.75 -22.97
N SER A 98 6.49 3.58 -24.14
CA SER A 98 5.79 3.39 -25.43
C SER A 98 4.96 2.10 -25.48
N ASN A 99 5.35 1.08 -24.70
CA ASN A 99 4.58 -0.17 -24.58
C ASN A 99 3.55 -0.15 -23.44
N TYR A 100 3.63 0.78 -22.48
CA TYR A 100 2.74 0.82 -21.31
C TYR A 100 1.29 1.12 -21.70
N VAL A 101 1.09 2.14 -22.50
CA VAL A 101 -0.26 2.56 -22.95
C VAL A 101 -0.93 1.50 -23.84
N PRO A 102 -0.28 0.94 -24.87
CA PRO A 102 -0.85 -0.17 -25.65
C PRO A 102 -1.22 -1.39 -24.78
N LYS A 103 -0.39 -1.75 -23.78
CA LYS A 103 -0.72 -2.82 -22.84
C LYS A 103 -1.95 -2.51 -22.00
N TYR A 104 -2.09 -1.26 -21.53
CA TYR A 104 -3.31 -0.83 -20.84
C TYR A 104 -4.55 -0.95 -21.71
N ILE A 105 -4.47 -0.49 -22.97
CA ILE A 105 -5.58 -0.58 -23.93
C ILE A 105 -5.95 -2.04 -24.19
N ALA A 106 -4.96 -2.91 -24.42
CA ALA A 106 -5.17 -4.32 -24.61
C ALA A 106 -5.81 -4.99 -23.39
N MET A 107 -5.34 -4.68 -22.17
CA MET A 107 -5.91 -5.22 -20.93
C MET A 107 -7.35 -4.74 -20.74
N LYS A 108 -7.62 -3.46 -21.00
CA LYS A 108 -8.99 -2.92 -20.98
C LYS A 108 -9.91 -3.68 -21.94
N GLU A 109 -9.47 -3.87 -23.19
CA GLU A 109 -10.23 -4.63 -24.20
C GLU A 109 -10.53 -6.08 -23.75
N LEU A 110 -9.51 -6.77 -23.20
CA LEU A 110 -9.66 -8.13 -22.69
C LEU A 110 -10.66 -8.24 -21.53
N ILE A 111 -10.66 -7.25 -20.62
CA ILE A 111 -11.58 -7.24 -19.46
C ILE A 111 -13.01 -6.93 -19.90
N PHE A 112 -13.20 -5.88 -20.70
CA PHE A 112 -14.54 -5.45 -21.11
C PHE A 112 -15.23 -6.41 -22.11
N ASN A 113 -14.45 -7.12 -22.89
CA ASN A 113 -14.92 -8.07 -23.89
C ASN A 113 -14.44 -9.51 -23.58
N SER A 114 -14.36 -9.86 -22.28
CA SER A 114 -13.79 -11.11 -21.80
C SER A 114 -14.41 -12.35 -22.43
N GLU A 115 -15.72 -12.38 -22.64
CA GLU A 115 -16.45 -13.48 -23.28
C GLU A 115 -15.96 -13.70 -24.72
N LYS A 116 -15.75 -12.62 -25.50
CA LYS A 116 -15.22 -12.68 -26.87
C LYS A 116 -13.84 -13.38 -26.94
N TYR A 117 -13.05 -13.24 -25.87
CA TYR A 117 -11.71 -13.84 -25.78
C TYR A 117 -11.67 -15.14 -24.99
N GLY A 118 -12.83 -15.69 -24.61
CA GLY A 118 -12.90 -16.92 -23.83
C GLY A 118 -12.34 -16.79 -22.42
N ILE A 119 -12.29 -15.57 -21.89
CA ILE A 119 -11.77 -15.28 -20.53
C ILE A 119 -12.92 -15.31 -19.54
N ASN A 120 -12.84 -16.22 -18.58
CA ASN A 120 -13.80 -16.27 -17.48
C ASN A 120 -13.32 -15.40 -16.33
N LEU A 121 -13.93 -14.24 -16.13
CA LEU A 121 -13.63 -13.35 -15.01
C LEU A 121 -14.42 -13.79 -13.78
N PRO A 122 -13.80 -13.75 -12.57
CA PRO A 122 -14.54 -14.03 -11.34
C PRO A 122 -15.61 -12.96 -11.11
N SER A 123 -16.76 -13.37 -10.56
CA SER A 123 -17.77 -12.43 -10.08
C SER A 123 -17.21 -11.67 -8.88
N ILE A 124 -17.24 -10.34 -8.96
CA ILE A 124 -16.83 -9.46 -7.87
C ILE A 124 -18.10 -8.86 -7.26
N PRO A 125 -18.32 -8.99 -5.94
CA PRO A 125 -19.45 -8.34 -5.27
C PRO A 125 -19.44 -6.83 -5.51
N VAL A 126 -20.60 -6.24 -5.76
CA VAL A 126 -20.78 -4.78 -5.87
C VAL A 126 -20.78 -4.15 -4.48
N GLU A 127 -21.33 -4.87 -3.51
CA GLU A 127 -21.38 -4.41 -2.13
C GLU A 127 -19.99 -4.45 -1.47
N PRO A 128 -19.70 -3.48 -0.57
CA PRO A 128 -18.47 -3.48 0.19
C PRO A 128 -18.31 -4.77 1.00
N VAL A 129 -17.16 -5.41 0.88
CA VAL A 129 -16.80 -6.62 1.65
C VAL A 129 -15.80 -6.33 2.77
N VAL A 130 -15.31 -5.09 2.83
CA VAL A 130 -14.32 -4.63 3.81
C VAL A 130 -14.80 -3.34 4.46
N LYS A 131 -14.64 -3.24 5.77
CA LYS A 131 -14.96 -2.04 6.56
C LYS A 131 -13.69 -1.45 7.16
N LYS A 132 -13.61 -0.12 7.14
CA LYS A 132 -12.61 0.66 7.87
C LYS A 132 -13.09 0.83 9.31
N ILE A 133 -12.27 0.44 10.26
CA ILE A 133 -12.54 0.58 11.70
C ILE A 133 -11.48 1.44 12.37
N LYS A 134 -11.83 1.98 13.52
CA LYS A 134 -10.96 2.75 14.40
C LYS A 134 -10.92 2.05 15.75
N ILE A 135 -9.74 1.80 16.25
CA ILE A 135 -9.51 1.15 17.54
C ILE A 135 -8.65 2.08 18.39
N PRO A 136 -9.02 2.36 19.64
CA PRO A 136 -8.21 3.17 20.54
C PRO A 136 -6.81 2.60 20.75
N GLY A 137 -5.80 3.44 20.77
CA GLY A 137 -4.44 3.06 21.11
C GLY A 137 -3.71 2.23 20.05
N GLN A 138 -2.62 1.60 20.49
CA GLN A 138 -1.80 0.70 19.69
C GLN A 138 -2.39 -0.72 19.75
N VAL A 139 -2.51 -1.37 18.60
CA VAL A 139 -3.16 -2.69 18.46
C VAL A 139 -2.20 -3.69 17.83
N GLU A 140 -2.06 -4.83 18.46
CA GLU A 140 -1.33 -5.97 17.92
C GLU A 140 -2.16 -6.71 16.88
N ILE A 141 -1.57 -6.96 15.69
CA ILE A 141 -2.29 -7.52 14.54
C ILE A 141 -2.76 -8.94 14.81
N ILE A 142 -1.97 -9.74 15.53
CA ILE A 142 -2.33 -11.12 15.88
C ILE A 142 -3.52 -11.11 16.84
N THR A 143 -3.47 -10.32 17.91
CA THR A 143 -4.58 -10.19 18.87
C THR A 143 -5.88 -9.77 18.17
N LEU A 144 -5.80 -8.82 17.23
CA LEU A 144 -6.96 -8.43 16.43
C LEU A 144 -7.48 -9.60 15.58
N SER A 145 -6.58 -10.38 14.96
CA SER A 145 -6.97 -11.51 14.12
C SER A 145 -7.64 -12.63 14.92
N GLU A 146 -7.13 -12.93 16.12
CA GLU A 146 -7.70 -13.92 17.04
C GLU A 146 -9.07 -13.49 17.54
N TYR A 147 -9.23 -12.23 17.96
CA TYR A 147 -10.52 -11.71 18.42
C TYR A 147 -11.59 -11.74 17.33
N LEU A 148 -11.23 -11.38 16.11
CA LEU A 148 -12.16 -11.40 14.98
C LEU A 148 -12.37 -12.81 14.39
N ASP A 149 -11.66 -13.81 14.87
CA ASP A 149 -11.66 -15.19 14.32
C ASP A 149 -11.44 -15.17 12.79
N ILE A 150 -10.37 -14.52 12.37
CA ILE A 150 -9.91 -14.49 10.98
C ILE A 150 -8.43 -14.80 10.90
N LYS A 151 -8.01 -15.33 9.75
CA LYS A 151 -6.60 -15.70 9.56
C LYS A 151 -5.70 -14.46 9.61
N PRO A 152 -4.59 -14.48 10.34
CA PRO A 152 -3.64 -13.37 10.41
C PRO A 152 -3.18 -12.88 9.04
N GLU A 153 -3.00 -13.79 8.07
CA GLU A 153 -2.58 -13.45 6.73
C GLU A 153 -3.58 -12.52 6.00
N LEU A 154 -4.89 -12.66 6.31
CA LEU A 154 -5.91 -11.77 5.75
C LEU A 154 -5.83 -10.39 6.39
N VAL A 155 -5.66 -10.31 7.72
CA VAL A 155 -5.48 -9.02 8.42
C VAL A 155 -4.26 -8.29 7.88
N TYR A 156 -3.12 -8.99 7.74
CA TYR A 156 -1.90 -8.42 7.15
C TYR A 156 -2.09 -7.96 5.70
N LYS A 157 -2.84 -8.70 4.89
CA LYS A 157 -3.12 -8.31 3.49
C LYS A 157 -3.98 -7.06 3.40
N LEU A 158 -5.03 -6.97 4.21
CA LEU A 158 -5.92 -5.81 4.25
C LEU A 158 -5.23 -4.57 4.82
N ASN A 159 -4.27 -4.76 5.73
CA ASN A 159 -3.57 -3.72 6.46
C ASN A 159 -2.06 -3.68 6.16
N ALA A 160 -1.71 -3.90 4.91
CA ALA A 160 -0.33 -4.05 4.48
C ALA A 160 0.54 -2.79 4.65
N GLY A 161 -0.08 -1.67 4.98
CA GLY A 161 0.61 -0.46 5.38
C GLY A 161 1.37 -0.60 6.69
N TYR A 162 0.95 -1.49 7.59
CA TYR A 162 1.71 -1.78 8.80
C TYR A 162 2.92 -2.67 8.49
N THR A 163 4.09 -2.22 8.89
CA THR A 163 5.37 -2.91 8.64
C THR A 163 5.85 -3.73 9.83
N LYS A 164 5.11 -3.70 10.93
CA LYS A 164 5.41 -4.35 12.20
C LYS A 164 4.24 -5.24 12.64
N TRP A 165 4.42 -5.92 13.77
CA TRP A 165 3.42 -6.81 14.38
C TRP A 165 2.23 -6.06 14.99
N ALA A 166 2.38 -4.74 15.17
CA ALA A 166 1.37 -3.86 15.74
C ALA A 166 1.25 -2.56 14.93
N SER A 167 0.17 -1.84 15.14
CA SER A 167 -0.01 -0.47 14.66
C SER A 167 0.99 0.50 15.31
N ALA A 168 1.07 1.73 14.82
CA ALA A 168 1.85 2.78 15.48
C ALA A 168 1.31 3.11 16.89
N PRO A 169 2.17 3.53 17.84
CA PRO A 169 1.75 3.97 19.17
C PRO A 169 1.09 5.35 19.10
N THR A 170 -0.14 5.39 18.64
CA THR A 170 -0.99 6.58 18.48
C THR A 170 -2.26 6.41 19.31
N ASP A 171 -2.98 7.51 19.55
CA ASP A 171 -4.23 7.47 20.31
C ASP A 171 -5.32 6.63 19.63
N GLU A 172 -5.24 6.48 18.32
CA GLU A 172 -6.18 5.71 17.51
C GLU A 172 -5.45 4.99 16.37
N SER A 173 -5.75 3.71 16.20
CA SER A 173 -5.28 2.86 15.10
C SER A 173 -6.39 2.62 14.10
N ILE A 174 -6.05 2.63 12.80
CA ILE A 174 -6.99 2.38 11.72
C ILE A 174 -6.72 1.00 11.12
N PHE A 175 -7.76 0.16 11.09
CA PHE A 175 -7.70 -1.14 10.44
C PHE A 175 -8.80 -1.30 9.40
N TYR A 176 -8.55 -2.20 8.45
CA TYR A 176 -9.53 -2.69 7.49
C TYR A 176 -9.80 -4.16 7.81
N ILE A 177 -11.06 -4.52 7.99
CA ILE A 177 -11.49 -5.87 8.35
C ILE A 177 -12.62 -6.32 7.42
N PRO A 178 -12.88 -7.64 7.29
CA PRO A 178 -14.08 -8.14 6.63
C PRO A 178 -15.35 -7.58 7.29
N ILE A 179 -16.28 -7.09 6.48
CA ILE A 179 -17.47 -6.38 6.98
C ILE A 179 -18.37 -7.28 7.84
N GLU A 180 -18.38 -8.58 7.57
CA GLU A 180 -19.14 -9.58 8.34
C GLU A 180 -18.62 -9.79 9.78
N LYS A 181 -17.46 -9.23 10.12
CA LYS A 181 -16.86 -9.32 11.46
C LYS A 181 -17.02 -8.04 12.29
N ASP A 182 -17.61 -7.01 11.73
CA ASP A 182 -17.77 -5.70 12.37
C ASP A 182 -18.56 -5.73 13.67
N TYR A 183 -19.59 -6.59 13.75
CA TYR A 183 -20.44 -6.73 14.93
C TYR A 183 -19.68 -7.12 16.21
N LEU A 184 -18.51 -7.75 16.08
CA LEU A 184 -17.68 -8.14 17.23
C LEU A 184 -17.14 -6.92 17.98
N LEU A 185 -16.92 -5.80 17.29
CA LEU A 185 -16.40 -4.57 17.89
C LEU A 185 -17.42 -3.85 18.77
N ASP A 186 -18.71 -4.12 18.58
CA ASP A 186 -19.79 -3.59 19.41
C ASP A 186 -20.09 -4.51 20.60
N SER A 187 -19.31 -5.60 20.77
CA SER A 187 -19.48 -6.55 21.89
C SER A 187 -18.98 -5.94 23.20
N PRO A 188 -19.69 -6.18 24.34
CA PRO A 188 -19.20 -5.80 25.66
C PRO A 188 -17.85 -6.44 26.04
N ASP A 189 -17.51 -7.54 25.38
CA ASP A 189 -16.26 -8.28 25.58
C ASP A 189 -15.14 -7.81 24.64
N ASN A 190 -15.31 -6.68 23.97
CA ASN A 190 -14.29 -6.12 23.06
C ASN A 190 -13.00 -5.79 23.84
N PRO A 191 -11.89 -6.50 23.62
CA PRO A 191 -10.66 -6.28 24.37
C PRO A 191 -9.99 -4.92 24.04
N PHE A 192 -10.43 -4.27 22.98
CA PHE A 192 -9.83 -3.02 22.51
C PHE A 192 -10.48 -1.76 23.12
N ASP A 193 -11.58 -1.89 23.86
CA ASP A 193 -12.20 -0.73 24.52
C ASP A 193 -11.35 -0.17 25.66
N ASN A 194 -10.43 -0.98 26.22
CA ASN A 194 -9.55 -0.64 27.31
C ASN A 194 -8.08 -0.89 26.97
N VAL A 195 -7.64 -0.58 25.73
CA VAL A 195 -6.27 -0.88 25.29
C VAL A 195 -5.26 -0.04 26.07
N ASN A 196 -4.52 -0.70 26.95
CA ASN A 196 -3.24 -0.19 27.42
C ASN A 196 -2.26 -0.25 26.23
N ASN A 197 -1.60 0.87 25.95
CA ASN A 197 -0.55 0.90 24.93
C ASN A 197 0.42 -0.26 25.16
N ILE A 198 0.73 -0.98 24.08
CA ILE A 198 1.75 -2.03 24.12
C ILE A 198 3.05 -1.37 24.59
N ASN A 199 3.55 -1.79 25.75
CA ASN A 199 4.84 -1.32 26.24
C ASN A 199 5.95 -1.99 25.45
N TRP A 200 6.50 -1.31 24.46
CA TRP A 200 7.70 -1.78 23.79
C TRP A 200 8.88 -0.86 24.10
N ILE A 201 10.05 -1.46 24.24
CA ILE A 201 11.28 -0.79 24.59
C ILE A 201 12.29 -0.99 23.45
N SER A 202 12.82 0.11 22.94
CA SER A 202 13.97 0.03 22.02
C SER A 202 15.25 -0.15 22.84
N HIS A 203 15.95 -1.26 22.59
CA HIS A 203 17.24 -1.55 23.20
C HIS A 203 18.36 -1.42 22.18
N VAL A 204 19.34 -0.58 22.48
CA VAL A 204 20.58 -0.50 21.70
C VAL A 204 21.51 -1.62 22.16
N ILE A 205 21.87 -2.53 21.24
CA ILE A 205 22.70 -3.69 21.56
C ILE A 205 24.11 -3.23 21.98
N GLU A 206 24.56 -3.71 23.12
CA GLU A 206 25.87 -3.44 23.69
C GLU A 206 26.72 -4.69 23.73
N ARG A 207 28.05 -4.52 23.89
CA ARG A 207 28.97 -5.65 24.01
C ARG A 207 28.67 -6.49 25.26
N GLY A 208 28.34 -7.76 25.07
CA GLY A 208 28.01 -8.69 26.13
C GLY A 208 26.51 -8.95 26.28
N ASP A 209 25.66 -8.33 25.46
CA ASP A 209 24.25 -8.66 25.37
C ASP A 209 24.04 -10.04 24.74
N SER A 210 23.00 -10.66 25.18
CA SER A 210 22.44 -11.87 24.56
C SER A 210 20.93 -11.82 24.65
N LEU A 211 20.24 -12.48 23.72
CA LEU A 211 18.78 -12.54 23.72
C LEU A 211 18.21 -13.05 25.05
N TRP A 212 18.89 -13.99 25.69
CA TRP A 212 18.51 -14.50 27.00
C TRP A 212 18.60 -13.44 28.11
N LYS A 213 19.72 -12.69 28.17
CA LYS A 213 19.87 -11.57 29.13
C LYS A 213 18.84 -10.47 28.91
N LEU A 214 18.55 -10.16 27.65
CA LEU A 214 17.55 -9.17 27.29
C LEU A 214 16.14 -9.64 27.65
N ALA A 215 15.84 -10.91 27.44
CA ALA A 215 14.56 -11.50 27.85
C ALA A 215 14.33 -11.37 29.36
N ILE A 216 15.33 -11.67 30.19
CA ILE A 216 15.27 -11.46 31.65
C ILE A 216 15.16 -9.97 31.99
N LYS A 217 15.98 -9.12 31.37
CA LYS A 217 16.01 -7.68 31.67
C LYS A 217 14.68 -6.99 31.40
N TYR A 218 13.95 -7.44 30.39
CA TYR A 218 12.69 -6.83 29.94
C TYR A 218 11.45 -7.68 30.25
N ASP A 219 11.58 -8.69 31.11
CA ASP A 219 10.51 -9.59 31.53
C ASP A 219 9.71 -10.15 30.34
N THR A 220 10.41 -10.74 29.38
CA THR A 220 9.84 -11.30 28.14
C THR A 220 10.55 -12.61 27.78
N GLU A 221 10.17 -13.21 26.67
CA GLU A 221 10.77 -14.44 26.16
C GLU A 221 11.72 -14.21 24.98
N VAL A 222 12.75 -15.04 24.88
CA VAL A 222 13.68 -15.03 23.72
C VAL A 222 12.91 -15.23 22.41
N GLY A 223 11.89 -16.09 22.41
CA GLY A 223 11.03 -16.34 21.26
C GLY A 223 10.33 -15.05 20.78
N ILE A 224 9.77 -14.29 21.71
CA ILE A 224 9.10 -13.00 21.42
C ILE A 224 10.09 -11.99 20.86
N ILE A 225 11.27 -11.84 21.48
CA ILE A 225 12.33 -10.94 20.98
C ILE A 225 12.70 -11.31 19.53
N LYS A 226 12.91 -12.59 19.26
CA LYS A 226 13.24 -13.07 17.90
C LYS A 226 12.13 -12.75 16.91
N GLN A 227 10.88 -13.07 17.25
CA GLN A 227 9.72 -12.86 16.40
C GLN A 227 9.54 -11.38 16.05
N ILE A 228 9.55 -10.50 17.04
CA ILE A 228 9.39 -9.05 16.88
C ILE A 228 10.47 -8.42 16.01
N ASN A 229 11.72 -8.94 16.11
CA ASN A 229 12.88 -8.43 15.38
C ASN A 229 13.19 -9.21 14.10
N TYR A 230 12.30 -10.12 13.67
CA TYR A 230 12.46 -10.96 12.46
C TYR A 230 13.79 -11.75 12.45
N MET A 231 14.25 -12.16 13.62
CA MET A 231 15.47 -12.96 13.78
C MET A 231 15.14 -14.43 13.52
N ASN A 232 15.39 -14.89 12.31
CA ASN A 232 15.37 -16.31 12.00
C ASN A 232 16.51 -17.00 12.74
N GLY A 233 16.17 -18.00 13.53
CA GLY A 233 17.13 -18.76 14.33
C GLY A 233 17.95 -19.76 13.54
#